data_dbf5f05da588b3d3cdb42340dacf48e5
#
_entry.id   dbf5f05da588b3d3cdb42340dacf48e5
#
_cell.length_a   1.000
_cell.length_b   1.000
_cell.length_c   1.000
_cell.angle_alpha   90.00
_cell.angle_beta   90.00
_cell.angle_gamma   90.00
#
_symmetry.space_group_name_H-M   'P 1'
#
loop_
_entity.id
_entity.type
_entity.pdbx_description
1 polymer ?
#
loop_
_entity_poly.entity_id
_entity_poly.type
_entity_poly.pdbx_seq_one_letter_code
_entity_poly.pdbx_strand_id
1 'polypeptide(L)'
;MFTNNNNYNLTNGNIITLNNITPIANVVTVSNGCIESINSPNNDYESIDLGGLTVLPGLVDSHFHLSNFGKRLEMINLKELKSIDQIVNKVDKKIKELDPGTFIHGFGWDQTRWDNQEFPTNDILDYFVDNPIILTRIDGHSLWTNRAAINLSIYDDNLISPDGGDIINQCIFIDNAMDAIRAIIPKHSIEDTTRWIKTASHQAMKWGITNVHDAWQDPL
;
A
#
# COMPACT_ATOMS: atom_id res chain seq x y z
N MET A 1 4.66 18.20 -20.14
CA MET A 1 5.31 17.07 -20.84
C MET A 1 6.80 17.37 -20.78
N PHE A 2 7.55 16.64 -19.97
CA PHE A 2 9.01 16.80 -19.96
C PHE A 2 9.54 16.20 -21.26
N THR A 3 10.32 16.97 -22.00
CA THR A 3 10.95 16.54 -23.24
C THR A 3 11.99 15.46 -22.92
N ASN A 4 12.27 14.56 -23.87
CA ASN A 4 13.34 13.55 -23.78
C ASN A 4 14.75 14.18 -23.71
N ASN A 5 14.85 15.48 -23.54
CA ASN A 5 16.11 16.20 -23.46
C ASN A 5 16.54 16.22 -21.98
N ASN A 6 17.68 15.61 -21.69
CA ASN A 6 18.25 15.55 -20.34
C ASN A 6 18.90 16.87 -19.88
N ASN A 7 18.83 17.91 -20.72
CA ASN A 7 19.46 19.21 -20.46
C ASN A 7 18.41 20.32 -20.58
N TYR A 8 18.16 21.04 -19.49
CA TYR A 8 17.15 22.11 -19.45
C TYR A 8 17.41 23.08 -18.29
N ASN A 9 16.80 24.28 -18.41
CA ASN A 9 16.72 25.24 -17.32
C ASN A 9 15.30 25.21 -16.71
N LEU A 10 15.19 25.15 -15.40
CA LEU A 10 13.95 25.42 -14.67
C LEU A 10 13.90 26.91 -14.35
N THR A 11 12.85 27.61 -14.80
CA THR A 11 12.73 29.07 -14.70
C THR A 11 11.35 29.48 -14.19
N ASN A 12 11.21 30.73 -13.78
CA ASN A 12 9.93 31.31 -13.36
C ASN A 12 9.22 30.50 -12.25
N GLY A 13 9.98 30.04 -11.23
CA GLY A 13 9.46 29.33 -10.07
C GLY A 13 10.09 29.81 -8.77
N ASN A 14 9.49 29.43 -7.66
CA ASN A 14 10.07 29.59 -6.33
C ASN A 14 10.89 28.33 -6.00
N ILE A 15 12.18 28.33 -6.36
CA ILE A 15 13.04 27.16 -6.23
C ILE A 15 13.80 27.21 -4.90
N ILE A 16 13.37 26.38 -3.94
CA ILE A 16 13.99 26.26 -2.62
C ILE A 16 15.09 25.21 -2.71
N THR A 17 16.34 25.62 -2.55
CA THR A 17 17.50 24.76 -2.80
C THR A 17 17.94 23.94 -1.59
N LEU A 18 17.52 24.33 -0.38
CA LEU A 18 18.04 23.83 0.91
C LEU A 18 19.55 24.08 1.08
N ASN A 19 20.15 24.94 0.26
CA ASN A 19 21.55 25.35 0.35
C ASN A 19 21.67 26.62 1.19
N ASN A 20 22.53 26.64 2.20
CA ASN A 20 22.70 27.75 3.11
C ASN A 20 23.23 29.03 2.43
N ILE A 21 23.96 28.91 1.31
CA ILE A 21 24.54 30.03 0.57
C ILE A 21 23.53 30.65 -0.39
N THR A 22 22.73 29.79 -1.04
CA THR A 22 21.72 30.20 -2.03
C THR A 22 20.40 29.52 -1.71
N PRO A 23 19.68 29.89 -0.66
CA PRO A 23 18.51 29.17 -0.19
C PRO A 23 17.33 29.21 -1.18
N ILE A 24 17.25 30.26 -2.01
CA ILE A 24 16.25 30.42 -3.07
C ILE A 24 16.97 30.68 -4.38
N ALA A 25 16.56 29.99 -5.43
CA ALA A 25 17.05 30.19 -6.78
C ALA A 25 15.94 30.71 -7.71
N ASN A 26 16.31 31.49 -8.70
CA ASN A 26 15.42 31.91 -9.79
C ASN A 26 15.52 30.97 -11.00
N VAL A 27 16.67 30.31 -11.13
CA VAL A 27 16.96 29.33 -12.21
C VAL A 27 17.77 28.18 -11.64
N VAL A 28 17.43 26.98 -12.06
CA VAL A 28 18.27 25.78 -11.89
C VAL A 28 18.50 25.15 -13.24
N THR A 29 19.77 24.97 -13.60
CA THR A 29 20.18 24.29 -14.83
C THR A 29 20.46 22.83 -14.53
N VAL A 30 19.84 21.96 -15.30
CA VAL A 30 20.02 20.51 -15.21
C VAL A 30 20.73 20.03 -16.48
N SER A 31 21.75 19.21 -16.32
CA SER A 31 22.48 18.55 -17.39
C SER A 31 22.69 17.07 -17.07
N ASN A 32 22.30 16.21 -17.96
CA ASN A 32 22.42 14.76 -17.81
C ASN A 32 21.86 14.20 -16.47
N GLY A 33 20.75 14.78 -16.01
CA GLY A 33 20.08 14.38 -14.76
C GLY A 33 20.72 14.93 -13.48
N CYS A 34 21.74 15.77 -13.59
CA CYS A 34 22.39 16.43 -12.46
C CYS A 34 22.18 17.95 -12.49
N ILE A 35 22.15 18.58 -11.32
CA ILE A 35 22.16 20.04 -11.21
C ILE A 35 23.54 20.52 -11.65
N GLU A 36 23.61 21.26 -12.77
CA GLU A 36 24.82 21.84 -13.31
C GLU A 36 25.12 23.19 -12.66
N SER A 37 24.12 24.04 -12.54
CA SER A 37 24.29 25.38 -11.94
C SER A 37 23.00 25.90 -11.28
N ILE A 38 23.17 26.87 -10.39
CA ILE A 38 22.11 27.63 -9.72
C ILE A 38 22.28 29.10 -10.10
N ASN A 39 21.18 29.75 -10.52
CA ASN A 39 21.15 31.16 -10.95
C ASN A 39 22.09 31.51 -12.14
N SER A 40 22.52 30.50 -12.90
CA SER A 40 23.33 30.64 -14.11
C SER A 40 22.74 29.75 -15.21
N PRO A 41 21.79 30.27 -16.00
CA PRO A 41 21.16 29.49 -17.07
C PRO A 41 22.17 29.18 -18.18
N ASN A 42 22.03 28.01 -18.78
CA ASN A 42 22.74 27.69 -20.01
C ASN A 42 21.85 28.06 -21.21
N ASN A 43 22.28 28.99 -22.02
CA ASN A 43 21.49 29.54 -23.12
C ASN A 43 21.25 28.52 -24.28
N ASP A 44 22.03 27.44 -24.31
CA ASP A 44 21.86 26.37 -25.29
C ASP A 44 20.80 25.33 -24.88
N TYR A 45 20.27 25.44 -23.64
CA TYR A 45 19.31 24.51 -23.10
C TYR A 45 17.88 25.08 -23.17
N GLU A 46 16.92 24.18 -23.39
CA GLU A 46 15.50 24.53 -23.33
C GLU A 46 15.12 25.04 -21.92
N SER A 47 14.28 26.05 -21.85
CA SER A 47 13.76 26.57 -20.58
C SER A 47 12.36 26.02 -20.33
N ILE A 48 12.18 25.40 -19.15
CA ILE A 48 10.89 24.95 -18.64
C ILE A 48 10.35 26.04 -17.71
N ASP A 49 9.26 26.67 -18.11
CA ASP A 49 8.56 27.66 -17.30
C ASP A 49 7.75 26.95 -16.20
N LEU A 50 8.06 27.23 -14.95
CA LEU A 50 7.39 26.67 -13.79
C LEU A 50 6.10 27.39 -13.42
N GLY A 51 5.77 28.51 -14.07
CA GLY A 51 4.52 29.25 -13.84
C GLY A 51 4.31 29.71 -12.40
N GLY A 52 5.37 30.04 -11.68
CA GLY A 52 5.32 30.44 -10.28
C GLY A 52 5.23 29.30 -9.26
N LEU A 53 5.29 28.04 -9.70
CA LEU A 53 5.25 26.89 -8.80
C LEU A 53 6.48 26.85 -7.88
N THR A 54 6.28 26.29 -6.67
CA THR A 54 7.38 26.02 -5.74
C THR A 54 8.01 24.66 -6.08
N VAL A 55 9.34 24.67 -6.19
CA VAL A 55 10.16 23.48 -6.41
C VAL A 55 11.04 23.22 -5.19
N LEU A 56 11.08 21.97 -4.76
CA LEU A 56 11.88 21.47 -3.65
C LEU A 56 12.77 20.32 -4.16
N PRO A 57 13.92 20.06 -3.51
CA PRO A 57 14.58 18.76 -3.65
C PRO A 57 13.62 17.62 -3.31
N GLY A 58 13.79 16.48 -3.98
CA GLY A 58 12.96 15.32 -3.71
C GLY A 58 13.02 14.91 -2.23
N LEU A 59 11.87 14.51 -1.69
CA LEU A 59 11.77 14.08 -0.29
C LEU A 59 12.47 12.73 -0.08
N VAL A 60 13.05 12.57 1.11
CA VAL A 60 13.65 11.31 1.56
C VAL A 60 12.81 10.77 2.72
N ASP A 61 12.31 9.55 2.58
CA ASP A 61 11.69 8.84 3.71
C ASP A 61 12.74 7.94 4.36
N SER A 62 13.08 8.26 5.62
CA SER A 62 14.15 7.56 6.36
C SER A 62 13.71 6.25 7.02
N HIS A 63 12.43 5.89 6.95
CA HIS A 63 11.89 4.64 7.49
C HIS A 63 10.67 4.20 6.69
N PHE A 64 10.91 3.42 5.66
CA PHE A 64 9.88 2.92 4.75
C PHE A 64 9.87 1.39 4.71
N HIS A 65 8.75 0.80 4.34
CA HIS A 65 8.60 -0.64 4.09
C HIS A 65 8.09 -0.83 2.67
N LEU A 66 8.99 -0.75 1.70
CA LEU A 66 8.64 -0.56 0.29
C LEU A 66 7.82 -1.71 -0.29
N SER A 67 8.28 -2.95 -0.11
CA SER A 67 7.56 -4.14 -0.60
C SER A 67 6.21 -4.31 0.10
N ASN A 68 6.18 -4.17 1.43
CA ASN A 68 4.95 -4.29 2.22
C ASN A 68 3.94 -3.19 1.89
N PHE A 69 4.41 -1.97 1.62
CA PHE A 69 3.53 -0.89 1.17
C PHE A 69 2.92 -1.21 -0.20
N GLY A 70 3.72 -1.71 -1.16
CA GLY A 70 3.22 -2.14 -2.47
C GLY A 70 2.21 -3.28 -2.37
N LYS A 71 2.49 -4.30 -1.55
CA LYS A 71 1.54 -5.37 -1.24
C LYS A 71 0.22 -4.81 -0.69
N ARG A 72 0.29 -3.85 0.24
CA ARG A 72 -0.90 -3.22 0.82
C ARG A 72 -1.72 -2.42 -0.21
N LEU A 73 -1.09 -1.83 -1.23
CA LEU A 73 -1.80 -1.14 -2.30
C LEU A 73 -2.63 -2.09 -3.18
N GLU A 74 -2.30 -3.38 -3.23
CA GLU A 74 -3.07 -4.40 -3.95
C GLU A 74 -4.23 -4.97 -3.12
N MET A 75 -4.20 -4.81 -1.78
CA MET A 75 -5.26 -5.25 -0.88
C MET A 75 -6.51 -4.38 -1.01
N ILE A 76 -7.65 -4.95 -0.65
CA ILE A 76 -8.88 -4.15 -0.51
C ILE A 76 -8.71 -3.20 0.67
N ASN A 77 -8.76 -1.91 0.40
CA ASN A 77 -8.76 -0.91 1.46
C ASN A 77 -10.14 -0.83 2.12
N LEU A 78 -10.20 -1.29 3.39
CA LEU A 78 -11.41 -1.33 4.21
C LEU A 78 -11.46 -0.21 5.26
N LYS A 79 -10.44 0.65 5.29
CA LYS A 79 -10.39 1.77 6.23
C LYS A 79 -11.60 2.69 6.01
N GLU A 80 -12.09 3.21 7.11
CA GLU A 80 -13.19 4.20 7.16
C GLU A 80 -14.55 3.71 6.64
N LEU A 81 -14.69 2.41 6.33
CA LEU A 81 -15.99 1.83 6.01
C LEU A 81 -16.84 1.75 7.28
N LYS A 82 -18.11 2.16 7.16
CA LYS A 82 -19.03 2.34 8.28
C LYS A 82 -20.05 1.22 8.41
N SER A 83 -20.06 0.25 7.50
CA SER A 83 -20.97 -0.88 7.54
C SER A 83 -20.38 -2.13 6.89
N ILE A 84 -20.93 -3.27 7.28
CA ILE A 84 -20.63 -4.57 6.67
C ILE A 84 -20.97 -4.56 5.17
N ASP A 85 -22.11 -3.96 4.78
CA ASP A 85 -22.50 -3.89 3.36
C ASP A 85 -21.46 -3.19 2.49
N GLN A 86 -20.80 -2.16 3.00
CA GLN A 86 -19.74 -1.48 2.26
C GLN A 86 -18.54 -2.41 2.06
N ILE A 87 -18.23 -3.26 3.04
CA ILE A 87 -17.16 -4.27 2.93
C ILE A 87 -17.54 -5.32 1.89
N VAL A 88 -18.74 -5.91 2.01
CA VAL A 88 -19.26 -6.92 1.08
C VAL A 88 -19.25 -6.40 -0.36
N ASN A 89 -19.70 -5.19 -0.60
CA ASN A 89 -19.67 -4.56 -1.91
C ASN A 89 -18.25 -4.43 -2.49
N LYS A 90 -17.25 -4.11 -1.65
CA LYS A 90 -15.85 -4.05 -2.10
C LYS A 90 -15.28 -5.43 -2.40
N VAL A 91 -15.61 -6.41 -1.59
CA VAL A 91 -15.22 -7.81 -1.79
C VAL A 91 -15.84 -8.34 -3.08
N ASP A 92 -17.15 -8.18 -3.27
CA ASP A 92 -17.88 -8.60 -4.48
C ASP A 92 -17.29 -7.99 -5.76
N LYS A 93 -16.98 -6.67 -5.70
CA LYS A 93 -16.33 -5.99 -6.82
C LYS A 93 -14.96 -6.61 -7.13
N LYS A 94 -14.17 -6.93 -6.09
CA LYS A 94 -12.82 -7.50 -6.27
C LYS A 94 -12.88 -8.92 -6.82
N ILE A 95 -13.81 -9.75 -6.36
CA ILE A 95 -14.00 -11.13 -6.84
C ILE A 95 -14.25 -11.17 -8.35
N LYS A 96 -15.05 -10.25 -8.88
CA LYS A 96 -15.38 -10.18 -10.33
C LYS A 96 -14.18 -9.91 -11.22
N GLU A 97 -13.06 -9.46 -10.64
CA GLU A 97 -11.81 -9.18 -11.34
C GLU A 97 -10.81 -10.37 -11.27
N LEU A 98 -11.14 -11.44 -10.54
CA LEU A 98 -10.21 -12.52 -10.19
C LEU A 98 -10.75 -13.89 -10.60
N ASP A 99 -9.83 -14.82 -10.85
CA ASP A 99 -10.17 -16.21 -11.07
C ASP A 99 -10.59 -16.92 -9.77
N PRO A 100 -11.49 -17.93 -9.84
CA PRO A 100 -11.82 -18.78 -8.70
C PRO A 100 -10.56 -19.37 -8.05
N GLY A 101 -10.56 -19.50 -6.73
CA GLY A 101 -9.41 -19.97 -5.94
C GLY A 101 -8.36 -18.91 -5.63
N THR A 102 -8.43 -17.71 -6.24
CA THR A 102 -7.53 -16.62 -5.93
C THR A 102 -7.81 -16.07 -4.52
N PHE A 103 -6.75 -15.93 -3.71
CA PHE A 103 -6.86 -15.35 -2.38
C PHE A 103 -7.21 -13.86 -2.43
N ILE A 104 -8.17 -13.46 -1.61
CA ILE A 104 -8.60 -12.08 -1.46
C ILE A 104 -8.12 -11.55 -0.12
N HIS A 105 -7.31 -10.51 -0.18
CA HIS A 105 -6.80 -9.84 1.02
C HIS A 105 -7.39 -8.45 1.15
N GLY A 106 -7.83 -8.11 2.36
CA GLY A 106 -8.25 -6.77 2.72
C GLY A 106 -7.62 -6.32 4.03
N PHE A 107 -7.56 -5.01 4.24
CA PHE A 107 -7.02 -4.44 5.46
C PHE A 107 -7.80 -3.22 5.90
N GLY A 108 -8.01 -3.14 7.21
CA GLY A 108 -8.46 -1.91 7.85
C GLY A 108 -9.92 -1.88 8.24
N TRP A 109 -10.62 -3.04 8.30
CA TRP A 109 -11.96 -3.06 8.88
C TRP A 109 -11.91 -2.76 10.38
N ASP A 110 -12.97 -2.12 10.88
CA ASP A 110 -13.07 -1.70 12.27
C ASP A 110 -14.54 -1.64 12.67
N GLN A 111 -15.00 -2.68 13.37
CA GLN A 111 -16.39 -2.78 13.79
C GLN A 111 -16.81 -1.67 14.77
N THR A 112 -15.86 -1.05 15.48
CA THR A 112 -16.19 0.04 16.41
C THR A 112 -16.74 1.28 15.69
N ARG A 113 -16.60 1.34 14.36
CA ARG A 113 -17.12 2.39 13.50
C ARG A 113 -18.49 2.06 12.88
N TRP A 114 -18.97 0.83 13.11
CA TRP A 114 -20.27 0.39 12.60
C TRP A 114 -21.40 0.69 13.60
N ASP A 115 -22.62 0.78 13.10
CA ASP A 115 -23.77 1.15 13.94
C ASP A 115 -23.99 0.17 15.10
N ASN A 116 -23.81 -1.14 14.88
CA ASN A 116 -23.97 -2.19 15.90
C ASN A 116 -22.72 -2.46 16.72
N GLN A 117 -21.54 -2.03 16.25
CA GLN A 117 -20.23 -2.23 16.89
C GLN A 117 -19.89 -3.70 17.24
N GLU A 118 -20.57 -4.67 16.62
CA GLU A 118 -20.40 -6.09 16.86
C GLU A 118 -19.41 -6.72 15.85
N PHE A 119 -18.75 -7.79 16.26
CA PHE A 119 -17.99 -8.62 15.32
C PHE A 119 -18.93 -9.26 14.31
N PRO A 120 -18.52 -9.31 13.02
CA PRO A 120 -19.33 -9.95 11.99
C PRO A 120 -19.45 -11.45 12.22
N THR A 121 -20.48 -12.04 11.61
CA THR A 121 -20.76 -13.47 11.62
C THR A 121 -20.24 -14.14 10.35
N ASN A 122 -20.14 -15.48 10.35
CA ASN A 122 -19.57 -16.25 9.26
C ASN A 122 -20.41 -16.22 7.98
N ASP A 123 -21.73 -16.17 8.08
CA ASP A 123 -22.67 -16.23 6.96
C ASP A 123 -22.46 -15.10 5.93
N ILE A 124 -21.91 -13.98 6.36
CA ILE A 124 -21.71 -12.79 5.51
C ILE A 124 -20.69 -13.03 4.40
N LEU A 125 -19.49 -13.54 4.74
CA LEU A 125 -18.44 -13.83 3.78
C LEU A 125 -18.54 -15.24 3.18
N ASP A 126 -19.25 -16.16 3.84
CA ASP A 126 -19.45 -17.53 3.36
C ASP A 126 -20.34 -17.60 2.10
N TYR A 127 -21.02 -16.51 1.74
CA TYR A 127 -21.65 -16.35 0.43
C TYR A 127 -20.64 -16.47 -0.73
N PHE A 128 -19.38 -16.07 -0.51
CA PHE A 128 -18.31 -16.13 -1.51
C PHE A 128 -17.55 -17.46 -1.39
N VAL A 129 -18.05 -18.49 -2.05
CA VAL A 129 -17.56 -19.87 -1.89
C VAL A 129 -16.29 -20.20 -2.67
N ASP A 130 -16.05 -19.47 -3.77
CA ASP A 130 -14.99 -19.84 -4.73
C ASP A 130 -13.61 -19.27 -4.38
N ASN A 131 -13.55 -18.23 -3.54
CA ASN A 131 -12.31 -17.53 -3.22
C ASN A 131 -12.05 -17.50 -1.72
N PRO A 132 -10.86 -17.88 -1.25
CA PRO A 132 -10.48 -17.67 0.15
C PRO A 132 -10.34 -16.17 0.45
N ILE A 133 -11.05 -15.69 1.47
CA ILE A 133 -11.09 -14.28 1.87
C ILE A 133 -10.46 -14.13 3.25
N ILE A 134 -9.50 -13.21 3.37
CA ILE A 134 -8.80 -12.89 4.61
C ILE A 134 -8.76 -11.37 4.76
N LEU A 135 -9.56 -10.84 5.67
CA LEU A 135 -9.67 -9.42 5.95
C LEU A 135 -9.03 -9.09 7.30
N THR A 136 -7.96 -8.31 7.30
CA THR A 136 -7.24 -7.91 8.51
C THR A 136 -7.89 -6.68 9.14
N ARG A 137 -8.12 -6.71 10.46
CA ARG A 137 -8.60 -5.57 11.23
C ARG A 137 -7.57 -4.44 11.25
N ILE A 138 -8.02 -3.22 11.55
CA ILE A 138 -7.19 -2.00 11.54
C ILE A 138 -5.97 -2.09 12.47
N ASP A 139 -6.09 -2.76 13.60
CA ASP A 139 -5.02 -2.96 14.58
C ASP A 139 -4.04 -4.10 14.22
N GLY A 140 -4.39 -4.95 13.24
CA GLY A 140 -3.58 -6.09 12.83
C GLY A 140 -3.70 -7.33 13.73
N HIS A 141 -4.52 -7.29 14.78
CA HIS A 141 -4.70 -8.35 15.77
C HIS A 141 -5.91 -9.26 15.53
N SER A 142 -6.64 -9.07 14.44
CA SER A 142 -7.76 -9.93 14.09
C SER A 142 -7.88 -10.13 12.59
N LEU A 143 -8.26 -11.34 12.19
CA LEU A 143 -8.62 -11.70 10.82
C LEU A 143 -10.11 -12.07 10.77
N TRP A 144 -10.82 -11.52 9.80
CA TRP A 144 -12.14 -11.98 9.42
C TRP A 144 -12.02 -12.78 8.12
N THR A 145 -12.47 -14.04 8.16
CA THR A 145 -12.29 -15.00 7.06
C THR A 145 -13.62 -15.65 6.68
N ASN A 146 -13.67 -16.21 5.47
CA ASN A 146 -14.77 -17.06 5.05
C ASN A 146 -14.43 -18.56 5.22
N ARG A 147 -15.45 -19.42 5.06
CA ARG A 147 -15.31 -20.87 5.14
C ARG A 147 -14.30 -21.42 4.11
N ALA A 148 -14.22 -20.81 2.91
CA ALA A 148 -13.25 -21.22 1.90
C ALA A 148 -11.79 -21.08 2.38
N ALA A 149 -11.47 -20.03 3.13
CA ALA A 149 -10.15 -19.87 3.74
C ALA A 149 -9.95 -20.83 4.92
N ILE A 150 -10.96 -21.00 5.78
CA ILE A 150 -10.88 -21.89 6.95
C ILE A 150 -10.61 -23.34 6.52
N ASN A 151 -11.28 -23.82 5.49
CA ASN A 151 -11.14 -25.18 4.98
C ASN A 151 -9.73 -25.50 4.41
N LEU A 152 -8.94 -24.50 4.11
CA LEU A 152 -7.53 -24.67 3.70
C LEU A 152 -6.58 -24.70 4.90
N SER A 153 -7.04 -24.35 6.10
CA SER A 153 -6.23 -24.27 7.31
C SER A 153 -6.23 -25.60 8.08
N ILE A 154 -5.50 -25.64 9.19
CA ILE A 154 -5.54 -26.78 10.13
C ILE A 154 -6.82 -26.79 10.99
N TYR A 155 -7.63 -25.74 10.92
CA TYR A 155 -8.92 -25.71 11.60
C TYR A 155 -9.91 -26.59 10.83
N ASP A 156 -10.51 -27.51 11.55
CA ASP A 156 -11.62 -28.33 11.10
C ASP A 156 -12.98 -27.72 11.53
N ASP A 157 -14.04 -28.51 11.47
CA ASP A 157 -15.38 -28.08 11.91
C ASP A 157 -15.45 -27.74 13.40
N ASN A 158 -14.47 -28.15 14.20
CA ASN A 158 -14.40 -27.89 15.65
C ASN A 158 -13.45 -26.73 15.98
N LEU A 159 -13.66 -25.56 15.44
CA LEU A 159 -12.85 -24.37 15.64
C LEU A 159 -12.50 -24.13 17.13
N ILE A 160 -11.40 -24.72 17.60
CA ILE A 160 -10.95 -24.60 18.99
C ILE A 160 -9.92 -23.48 19.08
N SER A 161 -10.17 -22.52 19.96
CA SER A 161 -9.21 -21.44 20.24
C SER A 161 -7.89 -21.99 20.79
N PRO A 162 -6.73 -21.64 20.21
CA PRO A 162 -5.44 -22.02 20.73
C PRO A 162 -5.06 -21.18 21.96
N ASP A 163 -4.04 -21.62 22.71
CA ASP A 163 -3.48 -20.83 23.79
C ASP A 163 -2.97 -19.47 23.28
N GLY A 164 -3.39 -18.38 23.92
CA GLY A 164 -3.02 -17.02 23.53
C GLY A 164 -3.71 -16.50 22.28
N GLY A 165 -4.79 -17.15 21.84
CA GLY A 165 -5.63 -16.68 20.74
C GLY A 165 -7.09 -17.00 20.99
N ASP A 166 -7.97 -16.37 20.21
CA ASP A 166 -9.40 -16.59 20.32
C ASP A 166 -10.07 -16.71 18.94
N ILE A 167 -11.20 -17.42 18.90
CA ILE A 167 -12.03 -17.57 17.68
C ILE A 167 -13.47 -17.16 18.02
N ILE A 168 -13.92 -16.08 17.41
CA ILE A 168 -15.24 -15.50 17.63
C ILE A 168 -16.12 -15.74 16.39
N ASN A 169 -17.39 -16.05 16.60
CA ASN A 169 -18.41 -16.22 15.55
C ASN A 169 -17.94 -17.19 14.42
N GLN A 170 -17.03 -18.12 14.73
CA GLN A 170 -16.48 -19.10 13.77
C GLN A 170 -15.76 -18.49 12.55
N CYS A 171 -15.47 -17.20 12.53
CA CYS A 171 -14.87 -16.50 11.39
C CYS A 171 -13.87 -15.41 11.77
N ILE A 172 -13.82 -15.00 13.04
CA ILE A 172 -12.88 -14.01 13.54
C ILE A 172 -11.79 -14.71 14.33
N PHE A 173 -10.56 -14.60 13.85
CA PHE A 173 -9.37 -15.20 14.46
C PHE A 173 -8.51 -14.09 15.06
N ILE A 174 -8.20 -14.21 16.38
CA ILE A 174 -7.52 -13.19 17.17
C ILE A 174 -6.16 -13.73 17.63
N ASP A 175 -5.13 -12.89 17.58
CA ASP A 175 -3.77 -13.15 18.02
C ASP A 175 -3.21 -14.51 17.52
N ASN A 176 -2.85 -15.46 18.40
CA ASN A 176 -2.27 -16.76 18.01
C ASN A 176 -3.22 -17.60 17.11
N ALA A 177 -4.53 -17.38 17.18
CA ALA A 177 -5.46 -18.05 16.28
C ALA A 177 -5.29 -17.65 14.82
N MET A 178 -4.72 -16.48 14.54
CA MET A 178 -4.44 -16.02 13.18
C MET A 178 -3.35 -16.84 12.49
N ASP A 179 -2.45 -17.48 13.22
CA ASP A 179 -1.27 -18.12 12.64
C ASP A 179 -1.65 -19.27 11.70
N ALA A 180 -2.65 -20.05 12.05
CA ALA A 180 -3.15 -21.12 11.19
C ALA A 180 -3.81 -20.59 9.90
N ILE A 181 -4.47 -19.43 9.98
CA ILE A 181 -5.02 -18.75 8.79
C ILE A 181 -3.92 -18.10 7.97
N ARG A 182 -2.90 -17.53 8.59
CA ARG A 182 -1.74 -16.97 7.87
C ARG A 182 -0.93 -18.03 7.16
N ALA A 183 -0.84 -19.24 7.72
CA ALA A 183 -0.07 -20.35 7.17
C ALA A 183 -0.61 -20.86 5.82
N ILE A 184 -1.89 -20.65 5.51
CA ILE A 184 -2.48 -21.05 4.21
C ILE A 184 -2.20 -20.04 3.09
N ILE A 185 -1.75 -18.82 3.44
CA ILE A 185 -1.46 -17.81 2.44
C ILE A 185 -0.26 -18.26 1.61
N PRO A 186 -0.39 -18.36 0.28
CA PRO A 186 0.72 -18.73 -0.57
C PRO A 186 1.93 -17.81 -0.36
N LYS A 187 3.11 -18.40 -0.33
CA LYS A 187 4.34 -17.59 -0.33
C LYS A 187 4.40 -16.76 -1.60
N HIS A 188 4.79 -15.51 -1.47
CA HIS A 188 4.95 -14.63 -2.61
C HIS A 188 6.20 -14.99 -3.43
N SER A 189 6.11 -14.76 -4.72
CA SER A 189 7.22 -14.95 -5.66
C SER A 189 8.12 -13.72 -5.75
N ILE A 190 9.26 -13.86 -6.43
CA ILE A 190 10.12 -12.72 -6.78
C ILE A 190 9.37 -11.73 -7.69
N GLU A 191 8.54 -12.25 -8.59
CA GLU A 191 7.70 -11.46 -9.49
C GLU A 191 6.69 -10.61 -8.70
N ASP A 192 6.05 -11.17 -7.67
CA ASP A 192 5.14 -10.44 -6.78
C ASP A 192 5.87 -9.32 -6.06
N THR A 193 7.01 -9.63 -5.45
CA THR A 193 7.84 -8.65 -4.75
C THR A 193 8.28 -7.53 -5.69
N THR A 194 8.71 -7.87 -6.90
CA THR A 194 9.11 -6.90 -7.93
C THR A 194 7.95 -5.98 -8.32
N ARG A 195 6.76 -6.54 -8.50
CA ARG A 195 5.54 -5.80 -8.81
C ARG A 195 5.18 -4.83 -7.69
N TRP A 196 5.22 -5.30 -6.43
CA TRP A 196 4.94 -4.47 -5.27
C TRP A 196 5.93 -3.31 -5.12
N ILE A 197 7.23 -3.56 -5.28
CA ILE A 197 8.27 -2.51 -5.24
C ILE A 197 8.01 -1.46 -6.32
N LYS A 198 7.70 -1.87 -7.55
CA LYS A 198 7.37 -0.95 -8.64
C LYS A 198 6.13 -0.11 -8.32
N THR A 199 5.06 -0.73 -7.84
CA THR A 199 3.81 -0.05 -7.48
C THR A 199 4.04 0.95 -6.36
N ALA A 200 4.76 0.56 -5.31
CA ALA A 200 5.13 1.41 -4.19
C ALA A 200 5.99 2.60 -4.63
N SER A 201 7.01 2.34 -5.46
CA SER A 201 7.89 3.39 -5.99
C SER A 201 7.12 4.43 -6.80
N HIS A 202 6.21 3.99 -7.68
CA HIS A 202 5.36 4.90 -8.43
C HIS A 202 4.45 5.74 -7.52
N GLN A 203 3.92 5.16 -6.45
CA GLN A 203 3.10 5.90 -5.50
C GLN A 203 3.93 6.88 -4.67
N ALA A 204 5.12 6.50 -4.22
CA ALA A 204 6.07 7.37 -3.51
C ALA A 204 6.46 8.59 -4.37
N MET A 205 6.78 8.36 -5.65
CA MET A 205 7.08 9.46 -6.59
C MET A 205 5.93 10.46 -6.73
N LYS A 206 4.67 10.02 -6.71
CA LYS A 206 3.50 10.92 -6.74
C LYS A 206 3.42 11.83 -5.52
N TRP A 207 4.02 11.43 -4.40
CA TRP A 207 4.12 12.23 -3.18
C TRP A 207 5.41 13.07 -3.11
N GLY A 208 6.23 13.04 -4.16
CA GLY A 208 7.51 13.74 -4.21
C GLY A 208 8.64 13.05 -3.46
N ILE A 209 8.44 11.80 -3.02
CA ILE A 209 9.48 11.00 -2.39
C ILE A 209 10.35 10.39 -3.49
N THR A 210 11.63 10.74 -3.50
CA THR A 210 12.61 10.29 -4.50
C THR A 210 13.64 9.31 -3.95
N ASN A 211 13.70 9.17 -2.62
CA ASN A 211 14.59 8.25 -1.94
C ASN A 211 13.90 7.65 -0.71
N VAL A 212 14.13 6.37 -0.45
CA VAL A 212 13.60 5.67 0.72
C VAL A 212 14.70 4.84 1.37
N HIS A 213 14.69 4.79 2.71
CA HIS A 213 15.45 3.81 3.47
C HIS A 213 14.51 2.68 3.85
N ASP A 214 14.65 1.53 3.17
CA ASP A 214 13.82 0.37 3.44
C ASP A 214 14.27 -0.30 4.74
N ALA A 215 13.43 -0.23 5.76
CA ALA A 215 13.77 -0.66 7.12
C ALA A 215 13.59 -2.17 7.34
N TRP A 216 12.87 -2.86 6.44
CA TRP A 216 12.60 -4.28 6.56
C TRP A 216 12.32 -4.92 5.20
N GLN A 217 13.00 -6.02 4.92
CA GLN A 217 12.69 -6.89 3.79
C GLN A 217 12.34 -8.28 4.32
N ASP A 218 11.18 -8.78 3.94
CA ASP A 218 10.84 -10.17 4.20
C ASP A 218 11.88 -11.06 3.47
N PRO A 219 12.46 -12.07 4.14
CA PRO A 219 13.31 -13.03 3.45
C PRO A 219 12.48 -13.76 2.36
N LEU A 220 13.08 -13.89 1.18
CA LEU A 220 12.51 -14.61 0.03
C LEU A 220 12.41 -16.11 0.31
#